data_ddf14b30dc28b33f7f27a0920d31a374
#
_entry.id   ddf14b30dc28b33f7f27a0920d31a374
#
_cell.length_a   1.000
_cell.length_b   1.000
_cell.length_c   1.000
_cell.angle_alpha   90.00
_cell.angle_beta   90.00
_cell.angle_gamma   90.00
#
_symmetry.space_group_name_H-M   'P 1'
#
loop_
_entity.id
_entity.type
_entity.pdbx_description
1 polymer ?
#
loop_
_entity_poly.entity_id
_entity_poly.type
_entity_poly.pdbx_seq_one_letter_code
_entity_poly.pdbx_strand_id
1 'polypeptide(L)'
;MASEVLALLDLKGTERVLDVGCGNGKTTAEIAARLPQGSVVGVDASADMIAFAVNHEAVHPNLQFAVADARELLYQDEFDLVVSFNALHWIPQQDLALRSIHRVLKRDSLAQLRLVPKGERKSLEDVLEETRLCPRWAGYFRSFRDPYLHLTPEQYGILAERNGFKVAATRVAAKSWDFQSQSAFLAFGSVTFVEWTRHLPQGERLAFATDVLDRYRQVACDAPGEENFFRFYQIDVTLSRR
;
A
#
# COMPACT_ATOMS: atom_id res chain seq x y z
N MET A 1 -11.85 1.85 7.21
CA MET A 1 -10.49 1.36 6.83
C MET A 1 -9.55 1.30 8.03
N ALA A 2 -9.33 2.39 8.78
CA ALA A 2 -8.45 2.34 9.97
C ALA A 2 -8.92 1.31 11.02
N SER A 3 -10.19 1.29 11.40
CA SER A 3 -10.74 0.31 12.35
C SER A 3 -10.55 -1.15 11.92
N GLU A 4 -10.54 -1.42 10.62
CA GLU A 4 -10.36 -2.76 10.07
C GLU A 4 -8.90 -3.25 10.21
N VAL A 5 -7.92 -2.36 9.96
CA VAL A 5 -6.50 -2.73 10.14
C VAL A 5 -6.12 -2.82 11.60
N LEU A 6 -6.68 -1.96 12.44
CA LEU A 6 -6.45 -2.00 13.88
C LEU A 6 -7.01 -3.26 14.55
N ALA A 7 -8.07 -3.86 13.97
CA ALA A 7 -8.60 -5.14 14.43
C ALA A 7 -7.67 -6.34 14.13
N LEU A 8 -6.66 -6.17 13.27
CA LEU A 8 -5.63 -7.18 13.00
C LEU A 8 -4.51 -7.17 14.03
N LEU A 9 -4.42 -6.12 14.86
CA LEU A 9 -3.32 -5.92 15.79
C LEU A 9 -3.72 -6.37 17.21
N ASP A 10 -2.95 -7.31 17.75
CA ASP A 10 -3.04 -7.70 19.16
C ASP A 10 -2.05 -6.88 19.98
N LEU A 11 -2.46 -5.66 20.38
CA LEU A 11 -1.62 -4.71 21.10
C LEU A 11 -1.83 -4.85 22.61
N LYS A 12 -0.73 -5.00 23.35
CA LYS A 12 -0.70 -5.05 24.83
C LYS A 12 -0.55 -3.67 25.47
N GLY A 13 -0.23 -2.65 24.66
CA GLY A 13 -0.09 -1.28 25.11
C GLY A 13 1.34 -0.85 25.48
N THR A 14 2.32 -1.75 25.33
CA THR A 14 3.73 -1.52 25.71
C THR A 14 4.69 -1.61 24.54
N GLU A 15 4.21 -1.98 23.35
CA GLU A 15 5.02 -2.24 22.19
C GLU A 15 5.68 -0.97 21.65
N ARG A 16 6.88 -1.13 21.10
CA ARG A 16 7.48 -0.17 20.17
C ARG A 16 7.14 -0.60 18.75
N VAL A 17 6.32 0.20 18.07
CA VAL A 17 5.78 -0.10 16.74
C VAL A 17 6.42 0.78 15.68
N LEU A 18 6.72 0.20 14.51
CA LEU A 18 7.10 0.92 13.29
C LEU A 18 5.98 0.78 12.26
N ASP A 19 5.46 1.89 11.76
CA ASP A 19 4.50 1.93 10.66
C ASP A 19 5.22 2.36 9.37
N VAL A 20 5.38 1.42 8.44
CA VAL A 20 6.14 1.60 7.19
C VAL A 20 5.19 1.96 6.06
N GLY A 21 5.38 3.15 5.47
CA GLY A 21 4.45 3.75 4.52
C GLY A 21 3.23 4.32 5.23
N CYS A 22 3.46 5.10 6.30
CA CYS A 22 2.41 5.64 7.16
C CYS A 22 1.51 6.69 6.48
N GLY A 23 1.91 7.19 5.30
CA GLY A 23 1.18 8.20 4.55
C GLY A 23 0.88 9.44 5.39
N ASN A 24 -0.39 9.81 5.47
CA ASN A 24 -0.84 10.99 6.23
C ASN A 24 -0.82 10.81 7.76
N GLY A 25 -0.41 9.66 8.29
CA GLY A 25 -0.23 9.41 9.72
C GLY A 25 -1.48 9.07 10.52
N LYS A 26 -2.68 9.12 9.92
CA LYS A 26 -3.94 8.90 10.66
C LYS A 26 -4.00 7.53 11.35
N THR A 27 -3.67 6.46 10.65
CA THR A 27 -3.67 5.11 11.22
C THR A 27 -2.58 4.97 12.28
N THR A 28 -1.42 5.59 12.05
CA THR A 28 -0.29 5.62 13.00
C THR A 28 -0.68 6.28 14.32
N ALA A 29 -1.41 7.40 14.26
CA ALA A 29 -1.93 8.09 15.45
C ALA A 29 -2.95 7.23 16.22
N GLU A 30 -3.82 6.51 15.52
CA GLU A 30 -4.76 5.58 16.15
C GLU A 30 -4.05 4.37 16.80
N ILE A 31 -2.91 3.93 16.28
CA ILE A 31 -2.05 2.92 16.92
C ILE A 31 -1.43 3.52 18.19
N ALA A 32 -0.87 4.75 18.11
CA ALA A 32 -0.25 5.42 19.26
C ALA A 32 -1.22 5.60 20.44
N ALA A 33 -2.48 5.92 20.16
CA ALA A 33 -3.53 6.02 21.18
C ALA A 33 -3.79 4.71 21.94
N ARG A 34 -3.43 3.56 21.37
CA ARG A 34 -3.59 2.22 21.98
C ARG A 34 -2.33 1.74 22.73
N LEU A 35 -1.28 2.54 22.74
CA LEU A 35 0.01 2.19 23.33
C LEU A 35 0.39 3.15 24.48
N PRO A 36 -0.35 3.16 25.60
CA PRO A 36 -0.13 4.14 26.67
C PRO A 36 1.25 4.03 27.33
N GLN A 37 1.92 2.90 27.22
CA GLN A 37 3.29 2.64 27.72
C GLN A 37 4.26 2.26 26.61
N GLY A 38 3.82 2.27 25.36
CA GLY A 38 4.59 1.97 24.17
C GLY A 38 4.90 3.22 23.36
N SER A 39 5.38 3.02 22.15
CA SER A 39 5.67 4.13 21.23
C SER A 39 5.48 3.72 19.78
N VAL A 40 5.24 4.70 18.90
CA VAL A 40 5.10 4.48 17.46
C VAL A 40 6.03 5.42 16.70
N VAL A 41 6.67 4.87 15.69
CA VAL A 41 7.36 5.65 14.66
C VAL A 41 6.65 5.39 13.33
N GLY A 42 6.12 6.43 12.69
CA GLY A 42 5.61 6.36 11.32
C GLY A 42 6.67 6.82 10.34
N VAL A 43 6.92 6.04 9.29
CA VAL A 43 7.86 6.41 8.23
C VAL A 43 7.19 6.35 6.86
N ASP A 44 7.53 7.32 6.00
CA ASP A 44 7.09 7.37 4.61
C ASP A 44 8.19 7.97 3.75
N ALA A 45 8.29 7.55 2.49
CA ALA A 45 9.26 8.11 1.55
C ALA A 45 8.89 9.52 1.08
N SER A 46 7.62 9.91 1.18
CA SER A 46 7.11 11.22 0.80
C SER A 46 7.31 12.24 1.93
N ALA A 47 8.20 13.21 1.70
CA ALA A 47 8.39 14.32 2.63
C ALA A 47 7.11 15.14 2.86
N ASP A 48 6.26 15.28 1.83
CA ASP A 48 4.99 16.01 1.91
C ASP A 48 3.97 15.27 2.82
N MET A 49 3.91 13.93 2.73
CA MET A 49 3.07 13.11 3.61
C MET A 49 3.54 13.19 5.05
N ILE A 50 4.84 13.13 5.29
CA ILE A 50 5.40 13.28 6.63
C ILE A 50 5.15 14.69 7.19
N ALA A 51 5.34 15.73 6.38
CA ALA A 51 5.02 17.10 6.81
C ALA A 51 3.54 17.25 7.17
N PHE A 52 2.64 16.65 6.39
CA PHE A 52 1.22 16.62 6.70
C PHE A 52 0.96 15.86 8.02
N ALA A 53 1.51 14.66 8.19
CA ALA A 53 1.34 13.84 9.39
C ALA A 53 1.82 14.55 10.66
N VAL A 54 2.99 15.18 10.61
CA VAL A 54 3.53 15.98 11.73
C VAL A 54 2.60 17.12 12.12
N ASN A 55 2.04 17.83 11.13
CA ASN A 55 1.20 19.00 11.39
C ASN A 55 -0.22 18.66 11.88
N HIS A 56 -0.73 17.47 11.57
CA HIS A 56 -2.14 17.14 11.83
C HIS A 56 -2.35 15.96 12.78
N GLU A 57 -1.41 15.01 12.84
CA GLU A 57 -1.60 13.74 13.55
C GLU A 57 -0.59 13.53 14.72
N ALA A 58 0.46 14.36 14.84
CA ALA A 58 1.44 14.23 15.94
C ALA A 58 0.89 14.74 17.29
N VAL A 59 -0.30 14.25 17.66
CA VAL A 59 -1.04 14.69 18.87
C VAL A 59 -0.70 13.86 20.12
N HIS A 60 0.01 12.75 19.96
CA HIS A 60 0.40 11.87 21.06
C HIS A 60 1.89 12.00 21.37
N PRO A 61 2.31 12.09 22.64
CA PRO A 61 3.71 12.25 23.03
C PRO A 61 4.58 11.03 22.69
N ASN A 62 3.97 9.87 22.48
CA ASN A 62 4.61 8.60 22.13
C ASN A 62 4.63 8.33 20.60
N LEU A 63 4.33 9.35 19.78
CA LEU A 63 4.26 9.26 18.32
C LEU A 63 5.31 10.15 17.66
N GLN A 64 6.05 9.58 16.72
CA GLN A 64 7.03 10.29 15.88
C GLN A 64 6.83 9.96 14.42
N PHE A 65 7.14 10.90 13.53
CA PHE A 65 7.15 10.72 12.09
C PHE A 65 8.51 11.07 11.51
N ALA A 66 8.97 10.30 10.51
CA ALA A 66 10.22 10.54 9.82
C ALA A 66 10.15 10.18 8.34
N VAL A 67 10.86 10.92 7.50
CA VAL A 67 11.05 10.55 6.09
C VAL A 67 12.03 9.40 6.03
N ALA A 68 11.61 8.25 5.48
CA ALA A 68 12.50 7.11 5.28
C ALA A 68 12.01 6.22 4.12
N ASP A 69 12.95 5.63 3.42
CA ASP A 69 12.68 4.60 2.42
C ASP A 69 12.56 3.23 3.11
N ALA A 70 11.47 2.52 2.84
CA ALA A 70 11.25 1.18 3.41
C ALA A 70 12.36 0.17 3.07
N ARG A 71 13.11 0.42 1.98
CA ARG A 71 14.24 -0.42 1.55
C ARG A 71 15.51 -0.22 2.39
N GLU A 72 15.61 0.89 3.13
CA GLU A 72 16.82 1.32 3.84
C GLU A 72 16.51 1.91 5.23
N LEU A 73 15.64 1.23 6.02
CA LEU A 73 15.32 1.67 7.39
C LEU A 73 16.58 1.65 8.28
N LEU A 74 16.81 2.72 9.03
CA LEU A 74 18.06 2.93 9.79
C LEU A 74 18.04 2.35 11.23
N TYR A 75 17.07 1.49 11.55
CA TYR A 75 16.94 0.84 12.85
C TYR A 75 17.50 -0.60 12.81
N GLN A 76 17.75 -1.17 13.97
CA GLN A 76 18.18 -2.55 14.12
C GLN A 76 17.67 -3.14 15.44
N ASP A 77 16.94 -4.26 15.39
CA ASP A 77 16.45 -5.00 16.57
C ASP A 77 15.70 -4.11 17.59
N GLU A 78 14.89 -3.15 17.11
CA GLU A 78 14.27 -2.14 17.98
C GLU A 78 12.76 -2.31 18.16
N PHE A 79 12.04 -2.90 17.18
CA PHE A 79 10.60 -2.89 17.17
C PHE A 79 10.00 -4.24 17.56
N ASP A 80 8.98 -4.18 18.42
CA ASP A 80 8.18 -5.33 18.83
C ASP A 80 7.14 -5.70 17.77
N LEU A 81 6.75 -4.74 16.94
CA LEU A 81 5.82 -4.92 15.84
C LEU A 81 6.19 -3.95 14.70
N VAL A 82 6.21 -4.46 13.47
CA VAL A 82 6.19 -3.63 12.27
C VAL A 82 4.84 -3.76 11.59
N VAL A 83 4.24 -2.66 11.21
CA VAL A 83 3.02 -2.64 10.39
C VAL A 83 3.28 -1.93 9.07
N SER A 84 2.55 -2.34 8.02
CA SER A 84 2.54 -1.61 6.75
C SER A 84 1.19 -1.86 6.08
N PHE A 85 0.45 -0.80 5.79
CA PHE A 85 -0.90 -0.90 5.26
C PHE A 85 -1.03 -0.20 3.92
N ASN A 86 -1.18 -1.00 2.85
CA ASN A 86 -1.34 -0.53 1.47
C ASN A 86 -0.17 0.32 0.94
N ALA A 87 1.06 0.02 1.36
CA ALA A 87 2.25 0.74 0.93
C ALA A 87 3.24 -0.11 0.13
N LEU A 88 3.55 -1.34 0.56
CA LEU A 88 4.67 -2.11 0.00
C LEU A 88 4.49 -2.51 -1.47
N HIS A 89 3.28 -2.64 -1.99
CA HIS A 89 3.05 -2.95 -3.41
C HIS A 89 3.43 -1.80 -4.35
N TRP A 90 3.67 -0.58 -3.82
CA TRP A 90 4.23 0.55 -4.56
C TRP A 90 5.75 0.48 -4.71
N ILE A 91 6.40 -0.53 -4.14
CA ILE A 91 7.85 -0.70 -4.15
C ILE A 91 8.21 -1.90 -5.03
N PRO A 92 8.82 -1.69 -6.23
CA PRO A 92 9.22 -2.80 -7.08
C PRO A 92 10.24 -3.74 -6.43
N GLN A 93 11.13 -3.19 -5.57
CA GLN A 93 12.14 -3.94 -4.83
C GLN A 93 11.62 -4.38 -3.45
N GLN A 94 10.53 -5.14 -3.41
CA GLN A 94 9.92 -5.59 -2.15
C GLN A 94 10.84 -6.51 -1.33
N ASP A 95 11.79 -7.20 -1.97
CA ASP A 95 12.82 -7.98 -1.30
C ASP A 95 13.72 -7.10 -0.41
N LEU A 96 14.10 -5.89 -0.87
CA LEU A 96 14.87 -4.94 -0.07
C LEU A 96 14.05 -4.42 1.11
N ALA A 97 12.78 -4.10 0.88
CA ALA A 97 11.88 -3.65 1.96
C ALA A 97 11.68 -4.74 3.02
N LEU A 98 11.45 -5.99 2.61
CA LEU A 98 11.30 -7.11 3.55
C LEU A 98 12.58 -7.37 4.34
N ARG A 99 13.76 -7.32 3.72
CA ARG A 99 15.05 -7.42 4.44
C ARG A 99 15.22 -6.29 5.46
N SER A 100 14.86 -5.07 5.08
CA SER A 100 14.93 -3.92 5.97
C SER A 100 13.97 -4.07 7.15
N ILE A 101 12.72 -4.49 6.90
CA ILE A 101 11.72 -4.80 7.93
C ILE A 101 12.22 -5.92 8.86
N HIS A 102 12.80 -6.98 8.30
CA HIS A 102 13.37 -8.08 9.11
C HIS A 102 14.46 -7.56 10.05
N ARG A 103 15.35 -6.70 9.58
CA ARG A 103 16.46 -6.14 10.39
C ARG A 103 15.98 -5.29 11.56
N VAL A 104 14.92 -4.51 11.39
CA VAL A 104 14.45 -3.58 12.43
C VAL A 104 13.61 -4.24 13.51
N LEU A 105 12.98 -5.40 13.21
CA LEU A 105 12.23 -6.19 14.19
C LEU A 105 13.16 -6.81 15.23
N LYS A 106 12.72 -6.92 16.47
CA LYS A 106 13.33 -7.78 17.49
C LYS A 106 13.14 -9.26 17.12
N ARG A 107 13.90 -10.15 17.73
CA ARG A 107 13.68 -11.60 17.61
C ARG A 107 12.30 -11.96 18.14
N ASP A 108 11.69 -12.95 17.52
CA ASP A 108 10.35 -13.47 17.85
C ASP A 108 9.21 -12.44 17.71
N SER A 109 9.50 -11.30 17.08
CA SER A 109 8.52 -10.24 16.81
C SER A 109 7.84 -10.42 15.46
N LEU A 110 6.77 -9.65 15.23
CA LEU A 110 5.88 -9.80 14.10
C LEU A 110 5.91 -8.58 13.17
N ALA A 111 5.70 -8.86 11.88
CA ALA A 111 5.26 -7.85 10.92
C ALA A 111 3.83 -8.16 10.47
N GLN A 112 2.93 -7.17 10.58
CA GLN A 112 1.56 -7.23 10.06
C GLN A 112 1.47 -6.37 8.82
N LEU A 113 1.33 -7.01 7.66
CA LEU A 113 1.37 -6.35 6.36
C LEU A 113 0.03 -6.49 5.66
N ARG A 114 -0.42 -5.40 5.04
CA ARG A 114 -1.59 -5.37 4.15
C ARG A 114 -1.19 -4.77 2.82
N LEU A 115 -1.49 -5.48 1.74
CA LEU A 115 -1.18 -5.02 0.39
C LEU A 115 -2.22 -5.54 -0.63
N VAL A 116 -2.13 -5.04 -1.86
CA VAL A 116 -2.92 -5.49 -2.99
C VAL A 116 -2.14 -6.60 -3.70
N PRO A 117 -2.60 -7.86 -3.67
CA PRO A 117 -1.98 -8.95 -4.39
C PRO A 117 -2.51 -9.04 -5.81
N LYS A 118 -1.80 -9.76 -6.66
CA LYS A 118 -2.34 -10.26 -7.92
C LYS A 118 -3.39 -11.34 -7.63
N GLY A 119 -4.54 -11.24 -8.29
CA GLY A 119 -5.65 -12.19 -8.17
C GLY A 119 -6.10 -12.73 -9.54
N GLU A 120 -7.23 -13.45 -9.55
CA GLU A 120 -7.81 -14.03 -10.77
C GLU A 120 -8.35 -12.95 -11.71
N ARG A 121 -8.98 -11.90 -11.15
CA ARG A 121 -9.49 -10.75 -11.91
C ARG A 121 -8.33 -9.79 -12.16
N LYS A 122 -8.24 -9.23 -13.36
CA LYS A 122 -7.30 -8.14 -13.66
C LYS A 122 -7.54 -6.97 -12.72
N SER A 123 -6.46 -6.45 -12.18
CA SER A 123 -6.49 -5.24 -11.36
C SER A 123 -6.67 -3.98 -12.22
N LEU A 124 -6.96 -2.86 -11.58
CA LEU A 124 -6.98 -1.57 -12.26
C LEU A 124 -5.61 -1.20 -12.83
N GLU A 125 -4.54 -1.59 -12.12
CA GLU A 125 -3.15 -1.39 -12.52
C GLU A 125 -2.77 -2.25 -13.75
N ASP A 126 -3.27 -3.50 -13.85
CA ASP A 126 -3.11 -4.31 -15.05
C ASP A 126 -3.74 -3.61 -16.28
N VAL A 127 -4.92 -3.02 -16.11
CA VAL A 127 -5.63 -2.29 -17.17
C VAL A 127 -4.90 -0.98 -17.52
N LEU A 128 -4.32 -0.28 -16.52
CA LEU A 128 -3.44 0.87 -16.74
C LEU A 128 -2.25 0.51 -17.61
N GLU A 129 -1.56 -0.59 -17.27
CA GLU A 129 -0.41 -1.08 -18.04
C GLU A 129 -0.80 -1.47 -19.47
N GLU A 130 -1.92 -2.17 -19.66
CA GLU A 130 -2.43 -2.50 -21.00
C GLU A 130 -2.80 -1.23 -21.79
N THR A 131 -3.44 -0.26 -21.14
CA THR A 131 -3.87 0.99 -21.79
C THR A 131 -2.67 1.81 -22.24
N ARG A 132 -1.63 1.98 -21.40
CA ARG A 132 -0.44 2.74 -21.79
C ARG A 132 0.32 2.14 -22.97
N LEU A 133 0.22 0.81 -23.15
CA LEU A 133 0.85 0.10 -24.26
C LEU A 133 0.05 0.18 -25.57
N CYS A 134 -1.18 0.69 -25.55
CA CYS A 134 -1.97 0.87 -26.76
C CYS A 134 -1.33 1.90 -27.70
N PRO A 135 -1.52 1.79 -29.03
CA PRO A 135 -0.90 2.68 -30.03
C PRO A 135 -1.12 4.18 -29.75
N ARG A 136 -2.28 4.54 -29.21
CA ARG A 136 -2.62 5.93 -28.86
C ARG A 136 -1.69 6.51 -27.80
N TRP A 137 -1.28 5.70 -26.80
CA TRP A 137 -0.60 6.16 -25.60
C TRP A 137 0.87 5.78 -25.53
N ALA A 138 1.27 4.69 -26.18
CA ALA A 138 2.62 4.11 -26.05
C ALA A 138 3.77 5.10 -26.30
N GLY A 139 3.53 6.10 -27.17
CA GLY A 139 4.53 7.12 -27.50
C GLY A 139 4.99 7.95 -26.29
N TYR A 140 4.11 8.16 -25.31
CA TYR A 140 4.40 8.94 -24.10
C TYR A 140 5.15 8.12 -23.03
N PHE A 141 5.14 6.80 -23.10
CA PHE A 141 5.63 5.90 -22.06
C PHE A 141 6.91 5.13 -22.42
N ARG A 142 7.71 5.62 -23.38
CA ARG A 142 8.90 4.91 -23.89
C ARG A 142 9.93 4.55 -22.81
N SER A 143 10.08 5.38 -21.79
CA SER A 143 11.01 5.20 -20.66
C SER A 143 10.31 4.84 -19.34
N PHE A 144 8.99 4.64 -19.38
CA PHE A 144 8.21 4.33 -18.20
C PHE A 144 8.53 2.92 -17.68
N ARG A 145 8.60 2.79 -16.38
CA ARG A 145 8.65 1.52 -15.68
C ARG A 145 7.49 1.45 -14.72
N ASP A 146 6.80 0.34 -14.70
CA ASP A 146 5.70 0.10 -13.78
C ASP A 146 6.19 0.27 -12.33
N PRO A 147 5.59 1.18 -11.55
CA PRO A 147 5.95 1.38 -10.15
C PRO A 147 5.39 0.31 -9.21
N TYR A 148 4.47 -0.53 -9.70
CA TYR A 148 3.84 -1.57 -8.90
C TYR A 148 4.52 -2.92 -9.04
N LEU A 149 4.49 -3.69 -7.97
CA LEU A 149 4.78 -5.11 -8.01
C LEU A 149 3.65 -5.86 -7.29
N HIS A 150 2.73 -6.40 -8.07
CA HIS A 150 1.68 -7.28 -7.57
C HIS A 150 2.12 -8.73 -7.66
N LEU A 151 2.35 -9.34 -6.53
CA LEU A 151 2.64 -10.76 -6.39
C LEU A 151 1.37 -11.52 -6.01
N THR A 152 1.26 -12.78 -6.43
CA THR A 152 0.22 -13.65 -5.86
C THR A 152 0.50 -13.88 -4.36
N PRO A 153 -0.51 -14.29 -3.58
CA PRO A 153 -0.29 -14.61 -2.16
C PRO A 153 0.84 -15.62 -1.94
N GLU A 154 0.94 -16.64 -2.80
CA GLU A 154 1.98 -17.68 -2.74
C GLU A 154 3.37 -17.10 -3.05
N GLN A 155 3.46 -16.26 -4.10
CA GLN A 155 4.72 -15.60 -4.47
C GLN A 155 5.20 -14.67 -3.35
N TYR A 156 4.26 -13.95 -2.69
CA TYR A 156 4.61 -13.08 -1.57
C TYR A 156 5.11 -13.87 -0.36
N GLY A 157 4.48 -15.01 -0.05
CA GLY A 157 4.93 -15.93 1.00
C GLY A 157 6.36 -16.43 0.74
N ILE A 158 6.64 -16.90 -0.48
CA ILE A 158 7.99 -17.33 -0.91
C ILE A 158 9.00 -16.19 -0.78
N LEU A 159 8.61 -14.97 -1.19
CA LEU A 159 9.47 -13.80 -1.08
C LEU A 159 9.80 -13.48 0.39
N ALA A 160 8.80 -13.54 1.28
CA ALA A 160 8.98 -13.31 2.72
C ALA A 160 9.93 -14.35 3.33
N GLU A 161 9.76 -15.63 3.01
CA GLU A 161 10.60 -16.72 3.52
C GLU A 161 12.07 -16.58 3.06
N ARG A 162 12.29 -16.20 1.81
CA ARG A 162 13.64 -15.92 1.26
C ARG A 162 14.34 -14.76 1.97
N ASN A 163 13.57 -13.86 2.61
CA ASN A 163 14.08 -12.71 3.36
C ASN A 163 14.06 -12.93 4.89
N GLY A 164 14.04 -14.20 5.34
CA GLY A 164 14.27 -14.57 6.74
C GLY A 164 13.00 -14.67 7.60
N PHE A 165 11.84 -14.44 7.04
CA PHE A 165 10.58 -14.56 7.76
C PHE A 165 10.01 -15.98 7.75
N LYS A 166 9.16 -16.28 8.72
CA LYS A 166 8.18 -17.35 8.66
C LYS A 166 6.81 -16.72 8.43
N VAL A 167 6.06 -17.21 7.45
CA VAL A 167 4.65 -16.83 7.27
C VAL A 167 3.83 -17.48 8.38
N ALA A 168 3.31 -16.66 9.29
CA ALA A 168 2.48 -17.12 10.41
C ALA A 168 1.01 -17.23 10.01
N ALA A 169 0.52 -16.28 9.21
CA ALA A 169 -0.84 -16.30 8.70
C ALA A 169 -0.92 -15.53 7.37
N THR A 170 -1.85 -15.94 6.52
CA THR A 170 -2.22 -15.23 5.28
C THR A 170 -3.73 -15.27 5.12
N ARG A 171 -4.32 -14.12 4.86
CA ARG A 171 -5.75 -13.97 4.56
C ARG A 171 -5.92 -13.14 3.30
N VAL A 172 -6.66 -13.67 2.33
CA VAL A 172 -7.04 -12.94 1.11
C VAL A 172 -8.52 -12.61 1.18
N ALA A 173 -8.88 -11.40 0.80
CA ALA A 173 -10.26 -10.95 0.70
C ALA A 173 -10.49 -10.21 -0.61
N ALA A 174 -11.57 -10.55 -1.33
CA ALA A 174 -12.07 -9.75 -2.41
C ALA A 174 -12.77 -8.51 -1.82
N LYS A 175 -12.44 -7.35 -2.33
CA LYS A 175 -13.00 -6.05 -1.93
C LYS A 175 -13.65 -5.39 -3.14
N SER A 176 -14.69 -4.63 -2.87
CA SER A 176 -15.34 -3.78 -3.87
C SER A 176 -15.72 -2.44 -3.26
N TRP A 177 -15.64 -1.41 -4.08
CA TRP A 177 -16.07 -0.07 -3.70
C TRP A 177 -16.88 0.53 -4.84
N ASP A 178 -18.12 0.96 -4.56
CA ASP A 178 -18.95 1.67 -5.51
C ASP A 178 -18.72 3.18 -5.39
N PHE A 179 -18.19 3.79 -6.44
CA PHE A 179 -18.02 5.24 -6.51
C PHE A 179 -19.33 5.96 -6.85
N GLN A 180 -20.42 5.24 -7.14
CA GLN A 180 -21.75 5.75 -7.44
C GLN A 180 -21.83 6.62 -8.71
N SER A 181 -20.74 7.19 -9.18
CA SER A 181 -20.69 7.98 -10.41
C SER A 181 -19.34 7.87 -11.10
N GLN A 182 -19.37 8.02 -12.44
CA GLN A 182 -18.15 8.07 -13.24
C GLN A 182 -17.24 9.22 -12.83
N SER A 183 -17.81 10.38 -12.48
CA SER A 183 -17.02 11.55 -12.06
C SER A 183 -16.26 11.30 -10.76
N ALA A 184 -16.88 10.62 -9.78
CA ALA A 184 -16.21 10.24 -8.55
C ALA A 184 -15.12 9.19 -8.79
N PHE A 185 -15.36 8.23 -9.68
CA PHE A 185 -14.33 7.25 -10.06
C PHE A 185 -13.17 7.89 -10.82
N LEU A 186 -13.45 8.85 -11.73
CA LEU A 186 -12.41 9.63 -12.40
C LEU A 186 -11.60 10.50 -11.42
N ALA A 187 -12.24 11.09 -10.43
CA ALA A 187 -11.56 11.84 -9.37
C ALA A 187 -10.58 10.96 -8.59
N PHE A 188 -11.00 9.75 -8.22
CA PHE A 188 -10.11 8.74 -7.62
C PHE A 188 -8.96 8.37 -8.56
N GLY A 189 -9.26 8.06 -9.84
CA GLY A 189 -8.25 7.76 -10.85
C GLY A 189 -7.24 8.90 -11.04
N SER A 190 -7.67 10.16 -10.98
CA SER A 190 -6.79 11.31 -11.12
C SER A 190 -5.71 11.39 -10.04
N VAL A 191 -5.99 10.88 -8.85
CA VAL A 191 -5.02 10.81 -7.74
C VAL A 191 -4.20 9.52 -7.81
N THR A 192 -4.83 8.40 -8.14
CA THR A 192 -4.17 7.09 -8.14
C THR A 192 -3.25 6.88 -9.34
N PHE A 193 -3.60 7.45 -10.52
CA PHE A 193 -2.83 7.29 -11.76
C PHE A 193 -1.71 8.30 -11.94
N VAL A 194 -1.33 9.04 -10.89
CA VAL A 194 -0.35 10.13 -10.98
C VAL A 194 0.99 9.66 -11.56
N GLU A 195 1.43 8.46 -11.23
CA GLU A 195 2.68 7.90 -11.73
C GLU A 195 2.68 7.71 -13.25
N TRP A 196 1.54 7.40 -13.85
CA TRP A 196 1.36 7.33 -15.31
C TRP A 196 1.07 8.71 -15.90
N THR A 197 0.14 9.45 -15.32
CA THR A 197 -0.35 10.70 -15.92
C THR A 197 0.69 11.81 -15.93
N ARG A 198 1.70 11.78 -15.05
CA ARG A 198 2.83 12.74 -15.09
C ARG A 198 3.65 12.67 -16.39
N HIS A 199 3.63 11.54 -17.09
CA HIS A 199 4.29 11.36 -18.39
C HIS A 199 3.48 11.92 -19.57
N LEU A 200 2.24 12.34 -19.33
CA LEU A 200 1.34 12.87 -20.33
C LEU A 200 1.26 14.40 -20.28
N PRO A 201 1.09 15.07 -21.43
CA PRO A 201 0.68 16.46 -21.44
C PRO A 201 -0.58 16.68 -20.60
N GLN A 202 -0.71 17.82 -19.96
CA GLN A 202 -1.84 18.13 -19.08
C GLN A 202 -3.20 17.91 -19.76
N GLY A 203 -3.33 18.29 -21.04
CA GLY A 203 -4.56 18.13 -21.82
C GLY A 203 -4.94 16.68 -22.12
N GLU A 204 -3.99 15.72 -22.04
CA GLU A 204 -4.23 14.30 -22.35
C GLU A 204 -4.52 13.46 -21.08
N ARG A 205 -4.27 13.99 -19.89
CA ARG A 205 -4.38 13.22 -18.63
C ARG A 205 -5.78 12.71 -18.36
N LEU A 206 -6.79 13.58 -18.55
CA LEU A 206 -8.18 13.19 -18.36
C LEU A 206 -8.63 12.16 -19.39
N ALA A 207 -8.24 12.32 -20.66
CA ALA A 207 -8.57 11.39 -21.72
C ALA A 207 -7.94 10.01 -21.48
N PHE A 208 -6.71 9.95 -20.98
CA PHE A 208 -6.06 8.71 -20.59
C PHE A 208 -6.80 8.03 -19.42
N ALA A 209 -7.08 8.77 -18.34
CA ALA A 209 -7.81 8.25 -17.20
C ALA A 209 -9.20 7.71 -17.59
N THR A 210 -9.89 8.40 -18.50
CA THR A 210 -11.19 7.95 -19.03
C THR A 210 -11.04 6.64 -19.82
N ASP A 211 -10.05 6.54 -20.73
CA ASP A 211 -9.79 5.32 -21.50
C ASP A 211 -9.46 4.12 -20.60
N VAL A 212 -8.68 4.34 -19.54
CA VAL A 212 -8.41 3.31 -18.51
C VAL A 212 -9.69 2.84 -17.84
N LEU A 213 -10.52 3.76 -17.35
CA LEU A 213 -11.75 3.39 -16.63
C LEU A 213 -12.78 2.74 -17.54
N ASP A 214 -12.89 3.17 -18.78
CA ASP A 214 -13.80 2.55 -19.76
C ASP A 214 -13.40 1.10 -20.08
N ARG A 215 -12.10 0.81 -20.16
CA ARG A 215 -11.57 -0.55 -20.29
C ARG A 215 -11.74 -1.35 -19.00
N TYR A 216 -11.50 -0.70 -17.85
CA TYR A 216 -11.63 -1.37 -16.56
C TYR A 216 -13.05 -1.85 -16.28
N ARG A 217 -14.08 -1.11 -16.70
CA ARG A 217 -15.48 -1.54 -16.64
C ARG A 217 -15.71 -2.91 -17.29
N GLN A 218 -15.02 -3.21 -18.39
CA GLN A 218 -15.17 -4.49 -19.09
C GLN A 218 -14.69 -5.69 -18.28
N VAL A 219 -13.81 -5.48 -17.28
CA VAL A 219 -13.26 -6.52 -16.41
C VAL A 219 -13.81 -6.47 -14.98
N ALA A 220 -14.36 -5.34 -14.55
CA ALA A 220 -14.84 -5.13 -13.18
C ALA A 220 -16.35 -5.23 -13.05
N CYS A 221 -17.12 -4.96 -14.13
CA CYS A 221 -18.58 -4.99 -14.13
C CYS A 221 -19.08 -6.42 -14.36
N ASP A 222 -19.76 -7.00 -13.38
CA ASP A 222 -20.34 -8.35 -13.46
C ASP A 222 -21.84 -8.29 -13.79
N ALA A 223 -22.50 -7.12 -13.56
CA ALA A 223 -23.92 -6.92 -13.81
C ALA A 223 -24.22 -5.45 -14.19
N PRO A 224 -25.36 -5.17 -14.86
CA PRO A 224 -25.81 -3.81 -15.10
C PRO A 224 -25.93 -3.02 -13.79
N GLY A 225 -25.46 -1.77 -13.79
CA GLY A 225 -25.44 -0.90 -12.61
C GLY A 225 -24.12 -0.93 -11.82
N GLU A 226 -23.18 -1.78 -12.22
CA GLU A 226 -21.86 -1.89 -11.55
C GLU A 226 -20.73 -1.13 -12.29
N GLU A 227 -21.07 -0.22 -13.20
CA GLU A 227 -20.11 0.48 -14.06
C GLU A 227 -19.11 1.36 -13.29
N ASN A 228 -19.40 1.67 -12.03
CA ASN A 228 -18.55 2.49 -11.16
C ASN A 228 -17.92 1.70 -10.00
N PHE A 229 -17.95 0.37 -10.09
CA PHE A 229 -17.33 -0.47 -9.08
C PHE A 229 -15.82 -0.58 -9.30
N PHE A 230 -15.06 -0.32 -8.23
CA PHE A 230 -13.65 -0.67 -8.11
C PHE A 230 -13.53 -1.98 -7.33
N ARG A 231 -12.96 -2.99 -7.95
CA ARG A 231 -12.80 -4.33 -7.38
C ARG A 231 -11.33 -4.69 -7.30
N PHE A 232 -10.91 -5.13 -6.14
CA PHE A 232 -9.51 -5.50 -5.91
C PHE A 232 -9.43 -6.64 -4.90
N TYR A 233 -8.30 -7.32 -4.86
CA TYR A 233 -7.98 -8.24 -3.81
C TYR A 233 -7.14 -7.53 -2.75
N GLN A 234 -7.27 -7.96 -1.51
CA GLN A 234 -6.47 -7.48 -0.41
C GLN A 234 -5.91 -8.70 0.31
N ILE A 235 -4.61 -8.68 0.59
CA ILE A 235 -3.94 -9.71 1.38
C ILE A 235 -3.50 -9.11 2.70
N ASP A 236 -3.83 -9.78 3.79
CA ASP A 236 -3.26 -9.58 5.12
C ASP A 236 -2.27 -10.70 5.38
N VAL A 237 -1.02 -10.35 5.68
CA VAL A 237 0.06 -11.30 5.94
C VAL A 237 0.67 -10.98 7.29
N THR A 238 0.71 -11.99 8.16
CA THR A 238 1.46 -11.94 9.43
C THR A 238 2.75 -12.72 9.25
N LEU A 239 3.86 -12.05 9.41
CA LEU A 239 5.21 -12.60 9.30
C LEU A 239 5.87 -12.61 10.68
N SER A 240 6.54 -13.69 11.05
CA SER A 240 7.37 -13.73 12.26
C SER A 240 8.85 -13.73 11.90
N ARG A 241 9.62 -12.91 12.60
CA ARG A 241 11.09 -12.96 12.56
C ARG A 241 11.57 -14.15 13.40
N ARG A 242 12.39 -15.00 12.82
CA ARG A 242 13.07 -16.09 13.54
C ARG A 242 14.38 -15.61 14.19
#